data_7b7e0b12de678c4e8c409933bbd25f9f
#
_entry.id   7b7e0b12de678c4e8c409933bbd25f9f
#
_cell.length_a   1.000
_cell.length_b   1.000
_cell.length_c   1.000
_cell.angle_alpha   90.00
_cell.angle_beta   90.00
_cell.angle_gamma   90.00
#
_symmetry.space_group_name_H-M   'P 1'
#
loop_
_entity.id
_entity.type
_entity.pdbx_description
1 polymer ?
#
loop_
_entity_poly.entity_id
_entity_poly.type
_entity_poly.pdbx_seq_one_letter_code
_entity_poly.pdbx_strand_id
1 'polypeptide(L)' 'MHEIAQILTKAKTQKWPYPKTFQALKNIGVESYVVSLLEGIDAIYQGSFGVWIEA' A
#
# COMPACT_ATOMS: atom_id res chain seq x y z
N MET A 1 1.43 -10.65 -7.26
CA MET A 1 1.21 -9.18 -7.23
C MET A 1 2.37 -8.51 -6.53
N HIS A 2 3.36 -8.06 -7.33
CA HIS A 2 4.59 -7.52 -6.76
C HIS A 2 4.67 -6.00 -6.84
N GLU A 3 3.79 -5.39 -7.63
CA GLU A 3 3.84 -3.94 -7.81
C GLU A 3 3.53 -3.18 -6.53
N ILE A 4 2.58 -3.67 -5.75
CA ILE A 4 2.23 -3.02 -4.49
C ILE A 4 3.41 -3.05 -3.51
N ALA A 5 4.11 -4.17 -3.43
CA ALA A 5 5.28 -4.29 -2.57
C ALA A 5 6.40 -3.38 -3.03
N GLN A 6 6.62 -3.26 -4.34
CA GLN A 6 7.64 -2.37 -4.88
C GLN A 6 7.33 -0.91 -4.57
N ILE A 7 6.08 -0.51 -4.73
CA ILE A 7 5.67 0.86 -4.44
C ILE A 7 5.86 1.19 -2.96
N LEU A 8 5.43 0.28 -2.09
CA LEU A 8 5.58 0.49 -0.65
C LEU A 8 7.05 0.57 -0.24
N THR A 9 7.90 -0.27 -0.84
CA THR A 9 9.34 -0.23 -0.57
C THR A 9 9.94 1.10 -1.01
N LYS A 10 9.59 1.58 -2.20
CA LYS A 10 10.08 2.86 -2.69
C LYS A 10 9.60 4.01 -1.82
N ALA A 11 8.35 3.96 -1.40
CA ALA A 11 7.80 5.00 -0.54
C ALA A 11 8.56 5.10 0.77
N LYS A 12 8.89 3.97 1.36
CA LYS A 12 9.65 3.94 2.61
C LYS A 12 11.10 4.37 2.39
N THR A 13 11.74 3.87 1.35
CA THR A 13 13.14 4.17 1.06
C THR A 13 13.36 5.62 0.68
N GLN A 14 12.48 6.16 -0.15
CA GLN A 14 12.60 7.53 -0.67
C GLN A 14 11.79 8.54 0.14
N LYS A 15 11.12 8.09 1.18
CA LYS A 15 10.31 8.93 2.05
C LYS A 15 9.30 9.77 1.28
N TRP A 16 8.53 9.09 0.42
CA TRP A 16 7.49 9.77 -0.35
C TRP A 16 6.43 10.37 0.56
N PRO A 17 5.90 11.54 0.22
CA PRO A 17 4.73 12.05 0.91
C PRO A 17 3.55 11.12 0.65
N TYR A 18 2.65 11.07 1.61
CA TYR A 18 1.52 10.15 1.58
C TYR A 18 0.66 10.26 0.31
N PRO A 19 0.29 11.47 -0.14
CA PRO A 19 -0.50 11.59 -1.37
C PRO A 19 0.18 10.97 -2.57
N LYS A 20 1.50 11.05 -2.67
CA LYS A 20 2.24 10.45 -3.79
C LYS A 20 2.17 8.93 -3.72
N THR A 21 2.33 8.36 -2.54
CA THR A 21 2.25 6.91 -2.35
C THR A 21 0.88 6.40 -2.72
N PHE A 22 -0.17 7.06 -2.24
CA PHE A 22 -1.53 6.64 -2.52
C PHE A 22 -1.87 6.74 -4.01
N GLN A 23 -1.39 7.79 -4.67
CA GLN A 23 -1.61 7.94 -6.10
C GLN A 23 -0.97 6.80 -6.88
N ALA A 24 0.24 6.42 -6.51
CA ALA A 24 0.93 5.30 -7.16
C ALA A 24 0.18 3.98 -6.93
N LEU A 25 -0.31 3.76 -5.72
CA LEU A 25 -1.09 2.57 -5.42
C LEU A 25 -2.40 2.54 -6.20
N LYS A 26 -3.05 3.68 -6.31
CA LYS A 26 -4.30 3.80 -7.05
C LYS A 26 -4.10 3.45 -8.52
N ASN A 27 -2.97 3.84 -9.09
CA ASN A 27 -2.67 3.57 -10.49
C ASN A 27 -2.52 2.08 -10.81
N ILE A 28 -2.23 1.26 -9.82
CA ILE A 28 -2.10 -0.19 -10.01
C ILE A 28 -3.33 -0.95 -9.55
N GLY A 29 -4.41 -0.27 -9.20
CA GLY A 29 -5.66 -0.90 -8.88
C GLY A 29 -6.06 -0.93 -7.42
N VAL A 30 -5.32 -0.27 -6.54
CA VAL A 30 -5.72 -0.16 -5.14
C VAL A 30 -6.90 0.80 -5.05
N GLU A 31 -8.01 0.33 -4.53
CA GLU A 31 -9.22 1.14 -4.41
C GLU A 31 -9.38 1.74 -3.02
N SER A 32 -8.90 1.03 -2.00
CA SER A 32 -8.98 1.53 -0.64
C SER A 32 -7.91 0.86 0.21
N TYR A 33 -7.66 1.45 1.37
CA TYR A 33 -6.78 0.84 2.34
C TYR A 33 -7.24 1.19 3.75
N VAL A 34 -6.83 0.36 4.71
CA VAL A 34 -7.14 0.58 6.12
C VAL A 34 -5.83 0.47 6.89
N VAL A 35 -5.53 1.49 7.69
CA VAL A 35 -4.40 1.43 8.60
C VAL A 35 -4.81 0.60 9.80
N SER A 36 -4.08 -0.47 10.05
CA SER A 36 -4.41 -1.38 11.13
C SER A 36 -3.76 -0.96 12.44
N LEU A 37 -4.49 -1.13 13.52
CA LEU A 37 -3.95 -0.96 14.86
C LEU A 37 -3.55 -2.31 15.47
N LEU A 38 -3.70 -3.38 14.69
CA LEU A 38 -3.33 -4.71 15.15
C LEU A 38 -1.83 -4.87 15.11
N GLU A 39 -1.29 -5.52 16.14
CA GLU A 39 0.13 -5.77 16.22
C GLU A 39 0.57 -6.68 15.07
N GLY A 40 1.67 -6.30 14.42
CA GLY A 40 2.23 -7.06 13.32
C GLY A 40 1.62 -6.77 11.96
N ILE A 41 0.60 -5.91 11.90
CA ILE A 41 -0.04 -5.53 10.64
C ILE A 41 -0.08 -4.01 10.55
N ASP A 42 0.60 -3.45 9.55
CA ASP A 42 0.63 -1.99 9.37
C ASP A 42 -0.58 -1.48 8.60
N ALA A 43 -0.93 -2.15 7.51
CA ALA A 43 -2.04 -1.70 6.68
C ALA A 43 -2.60 -2.85 5.86
N ILE A 44 -3.86 -2.69 5.45
CA ILE A 44 -4.54 -3.63 4.58
C ILE A 44 -5.00 -2.86 3.35
N TYR A 45 -4.57 -3.31 2.16
CA TYR A 45 -4.91 -2.68 0.89
C TYR A 45 -5.89 -3.55 0.13
N GLN A 46 -6.91 -2.93 -0.44
CA GLN A 46 -7.93 -3.64 -1.22
C GLN A 46 -8.03 -3.03 -2.61
N GLY A 47 -8.23 -3.87 -3.59
CA GLY A 47 -8.38 -3.42 -4.96
C GLY A 47 -8.84 -4.54 -5.86
N SER A 48 -8.78 -4.32 -7.17
CA SER A 48 -9.22 -5.30 -8.17
C SER A 48 -8.42 -6.60 -8.08
N PHE A 49 -7.21 -6.57 -7.53
CA PHE A 49 -6.37 -7.75 -7.35
C PHE A 49 -6.76 -8.58 -6.13
N GLY A 50 -7.64 -8.07 -5.26
CA GLY A 50 -8.00 -8.71 -4.00
C GLY A 50 -7.53 -7.92 -2.80
N VAL A 51 -6.86 -8.60 -1.87
CA VAL A 51 -6.41 -7.99 -0.62
C VAL A 51 -4.90 -8.19 -0.47
N TRP A 52 -4.21 -7.14 -0.05
CA TRP A 52 -2.79 -7.20 0.31
C TRP A 52 -2.63 -6.73 1.75
N ILE A 53 -1.94 -7.52 2.55
CA ILE A 53 -1.68 -7.19 3.96
C ILE A 53 -0.21 -6.87 4.12
N GLU A 54 0.06 -5.66 4.62
CA GLU A 54 1.42 -5.20 4.89
C GLU A 54 1.72 -5.38 6.37
N ALA A 55 2.76 -6.13 6.65
CA ALA A 55 3.17 -6.39 8.03
C ALA A 55 4.38 -5.56 8.44
#